data_f80b06f52fce3cc724d3ba76933de6f2
#
_entry.id   f80b06f52fce3cc724d3ba76933de6f2
#
_cell.length_a   1.000
_cell.length_b   1.000
_cell.length_c   1.000
_cell.angle_alpha   90.00
_cell.angle_beta   90.00
_cell.angle_gamma   90.00
#
_symmetry.space_group_name_H-M   'P 1'
#
loop_
_entity.id
_entity.type
_entity.pdbx_description
1 polymer ?
#
loop_
_entity_poly.entity_id
_entity_poly.type
_entity_poly.pdbx_seq_one_letter_code
_entity_poly.pdbx_strand_id
1 'polypeptide(L)'
;MKKLFLSLAAIASCLTCAAQHTLTVDMEDIEGDTLTISLVAKDFKSFEEPIKLVRHDGVFTYDLKDTKARSCQMIIGKGEAAERFIVPLVPGEHGTLKGKLKEAKWSGTAFYTERAALDEQIAVVEKKMYAIVEDFWARVHAGAKKDSLQKIIAPKYGELSAEIQKIRLDYIKAHPNSDVSASLLMEIDDNEAAYNALGDQAKKGVFSYYADAIKRELDEVKAQRDAEARLAPGNPAPDINLNDIKGKPFSLKKLRGKYVIIDFWGSWCGWCIKGLSEMKKYYEKYKGKLEILGVDCNDTEEKWKAAVEKHQLPWKHVRIPEGDESVYAKYAIQGFPTKVLVDPKGNIVKILMGENPAFYELLDQTLGKK
;
A
#
# COMPACT_ATOMS: atom_id res chain seq x y z
N MET A 1 -21.52 34.85 -70.47
CA MET A 1 -21.22 34.60 -69.05
C MET A 1 -22.15 33.50 -68.56
N LYS A 2 -21.64 32.24 -68.62
CA LYS A 2 -22.38 31.06 -68.16
C LYS A 2 -21.87 30.73 -66.77
N LYS A 3 -22.69 30.83 -65.75
CA LYS A 3 -22.40 30.41 -64.38
C LYS A 3 -22.56 28.89 -64.31
N LEU A 4 -21.45 28.18 -64.02
CA LEU A 4 -21.41 26.77 -63.74
C LEU A 4 -21.78 26.59 -62.28
N PHE A 5 -22.91 25.96 -61.96
CA PHE A 5 -23.25 25.49 -60.65
C PHE A 5 -22.64 24.12 -60.46
N LEU A 6 -21.58 24.01 -59.61
CA LEU A 6 -21.12 22.73 -59.08
C LEU A 6 -22.03 22.38 -57.87
N SER A 7 -22.85 21.35 -58.07
CA SER A 7 -23.56 20.71 -56.98
C SER A 7 -22.59 19.83 -56.20
N LEU A 8 -22.21 20.22 -54.99
CA LEU A 8 -21.58 19.36 -54.00
C LEU A 8 -22.62 18.32 -53.54
N ALA A 9 -22.54 17.10 -54.05
CA ALA A 9 -23.26 15.99 -53.44
C ALA A 9 -22.52 15.63 -52.15
N ALA A 10 -23.08 16.01 -51.01
CA ALA A 10 -22.66 15.52 -49.71
C ALA A 10 -22.98 14.01 -49.64
N ILE A 11 -21.97 13.18 -49.76
CA ILE A 11 -22.08 11.77 -49.43
C ILE A 11 -22.19 11.73 -47.87
N ALA A 12 -23.41 11.69 -47.40
CA ALA A 12 -23.69 11.29 -46.04
C ALA A 12 -23.37 9.79 -45.91
N SER A 13 -22.13 9.47 -45.57
CA SER A 13 -21.81 8.14 -45.06
C SER A 13 -22.63 7.94 -43.82
N CYS A 14 -23.72 7.19 -43.92
CA CYS A 14 -24.42 6.61 -42.79
C CYS A 14 -23.44 5.66 -42.08
N LEU A 15 -22.61 6.20 -41.19
CA LEU A 15 -22.01 5.41 -40.14
C LEU A 15 -23.17 4.89 -39.30
N THR A 16 -23.54 3.63 -39.53
CA THR A 16 -24.33 2.87 -38.56
C THR A 16 -23.58 2.98 -37.24
N CYS A 17 -24.12 3.80 -36.33
CA CYS A 17 -23.64 3.89 -34.97
C CYS A 17 -23.94 2.52 -34.33
N ALA A 18 -23.06 1.54 -34.57
CA ALA A 18 -23.04 0.32 -33.77
C ALA A 18 -22.79 0.79 -32.35
N ALA A 19 -23.62 0.38 -31.40
CA ALA A 19 -23.46 0.70 -30.02
C ALA A 19 -22.01 0.35 -29.62
N GLN A 20 -21.22 1.38 -29.28
CA GLN A 20 -19.83 1.17 -28.89
C GLN A 20 -19.84 0.84 -27.40
N HIS A 21 -19.46 -0.40 -27.07
CA HIS A 21 -19.35 -0.86 -25.69
C HIS A 21 -18.07 -0.35 -25.04
N THR A 22 -18.07 -0.16 -23.71
CA THR A 22 -16.88 0.25 -22.95
C THR A 22 -15.72 -0.73 -23.13
N LEU A 23 -16.03 -2.03 -23.17
CA LEU A 23 -15.06 -3.11 -23.46
C LEU A 23 -15.62 -4.02 -24.55
N THR A 24 -14.81 -4.31 -25.54
CA THR A 24 -15.00 -5.39 -26.51
C THR A 24 -13.82 -6.34 -26.47
N VAL A 25 -14.06 -7.65 -26.34
CA VAL A 25 -13.03 -8.69 -26.33
C VAL A 25 -13.23 -9.59 -27.55
N ASP A 26 -12.29 -9.49 -28.51
CA ASP A 26 -12.24 -10.25 -29.77
C ASP A 26 -10.97 -11.09 -29.76
N MET A 27 -10.96 -12.14 -28.94
CA MET A 27 -9.79 -13.01 -28.76
C MET A 27 -10.08 -14.43 -29.24
N GLU A 28 -9.12 -14.95 -30.02
CA GLU A 28 -9.23 -16.27 -30.67
C GLU A 28 -9.09 -17.44 -29.67
N ASP A 29 -8.34 -17.23 -28.57
CA ASP A 29 -8.00 -18.26 -27.57
C ASP A 29 -9.08 -18.47 -26.51
N ILE A 30 -10.19 -17.72 -26.54
CA ILE A 30 -11.29 -17.93 -25.62
C ILE A 30 -12.20 -19.02 -26.13
N GLU A 31 -12.08 -20.22 -25.52
CA GLU A 31 -12.94 -21.33 -25.81
C GLU A 31 -14.35 -21.13 -25.23
N GLY A 32 -15.40 -21.47 -26.05
CA GLY A 32 -16.79 -21.42 -25.64
C GLY A 32 -17.41 -20.02 -25.72
N ASP A 33 -18.66 -19.95 -25.22
CA ASP A 33 -19.54 -18.78 -25.39
C ASP A 33 -19.60 -17.88 -24.14
N THR A 34 -18.70 -18.08 -23.18
CA THR A 34 -18.72 -17.29 -21.93
C THR A 34 -17.33 -16.85 -21.50
N LEU A 35 -17.24 -15.59 -21.08
CA LEU A 35 -16.07 -15.00 -20.46
C LEU A 35 -16.45 -14.46 -19.07
N THR A 36 -15.68 -14.78 -18.05
CA THR A 36 -15.90 -14.25 -16.70
C THR A 36 -14.99 -13.08 -16.45
N ILE A 37 -15.58 -11.97 -16.00
CA ILE A 37 -14.86 -10.77 -15.58
C ILE A 37 -15.22 -10.44 -14.14
N SER A 38 -14.34 -9.71 -13.43
CA SER A 38 -14.62 -9.17 -12.09
C SER A 38 -14.03 -7.77 -11.97
N LEU A 39 -14.81 -6.83 -11.49
CA LEU A 39 -14.28 -5.49 -11.20
C LEU A 39 -13.44 -5.53 -9.93
N VAL A 40 -12.33 -4.84 -9.93
CA VAL A 40 -11.55 -4.61 -8.72
C VAL A 40 -12.38 -3.73 -7.78
N ALA A 41 -12.56 -4.14 -6.54
CA ALA A 41 -13.31 -3.36 -5.56
C ALA A 41 -12.64 -2.00 -5.28
N LYS A 42 -13.42 -1.02 -4.82
CA LYS A 42 -12.92 0.35 -4.58
C LYS A 42 -11.87 0.47 -3.48
N ASP A 43 -11.72 -0.57 -2.65
CA ASP A 43 -10.68 -0.70 -1.63
C ASP A 43 -9.35 -1.28 -2.16
N PHE A 44 -9.32 -1.71 -3.43
CA PHE A 44 -8.20 -2.40 -4.09
C PHE A 44 -7.75 -3.72 -3.45
N LYS A 45 -8.50 -4.25 -2.48
CA LYS A 45 -8.13 -5.46 -1.72
C LYS A 45 -8.88 -6.71 -2.14
N SER A 46 -9.95 -6.53 -2.88
CA SER A 46 -10.85 -7.61 -3.29
C SER A 46 -11.39 -7.39 -4.70
N PHE A 47 -12.14 -8.36 -5.18
CA PHE A 47 -12.91 -8.28 -6.41
C PHE A 47 -14.39 -8.26 -6.09
N GLU A 48 -15.15 -7.54 -6.90
CA GLU A 48 -16.61 -7.61 -6.87
C GLU A 48 -17.08 -8.97 -7.43
N GLU A 49 -18.36 -9.29 -7.23
CA GLU A 49 -18.97 -10.54 -7.73
C GLU A 49 -18.68 -10.73 -9.22
N PRO A 50 -18.32 -11.96 -9.63
CA PRO A 50 -18.00 -12.25 -11.02
C PRO A 50 -19.18 -11.99 -11.96
N ILE A 51 -18.92 -11.35 -13.08
CA ILE A 51 -19.85 -11.06 -14.15
C ILE A 51 -19.58 -12.01 -15.30
N LYS A 52 -20.59 -12.75 -15.73
CA LYS A 52 -20.51 -13.68 -16.84
C LYS A 52 -20.97 -12.97 -18.12
N LEU A 53 -20.05 -12.74 -19.05
CA LEU A 53 -20.36 -12.25 -20.38
C LEU A 53 -20.67 -13.41 -21.33
N VAL A 54 -21.63 -13.20 -22.21
CA VAL A 54 -22.00 -14.18 -23.26
C VAL A 54 -21.52 -13.63 -24.59
N ARG A 55 -21.00 -14.51 -25.45
CA ARG A 55 -20.54 -14.17 -26.80
C ARG A 55 -21.69 -13.79 -27.70
N HIS A 56 -21.63 -12.63 -28.32
CA HIS A 56 -22.55 -12.15 -29.34
C HIS A 56 -21.76 -11.73 -30.56
N ASP A 57 -22.16 -12.16 -31.75
CA ASP A 57 -21.49 -11.84 -33.03
C ASP A 57 -19.96 -12.06 -33.01
N GLY A 58 -19.52 -13.11 -32.29
CA GLY A 58 -18.10 -13.48 -32.21
C GLY A 58 -17.32 -12.80 -31.09
N VAL A 59 -17.86 -11.80 -30.42
CA VAL A 59 -17.17 -11.01 -29.39
C VAL A 59 -17.87 -11.04 -28.03
N PHE A 60 -17.15 -10.69 -26.97
CA PHE A 60 -17.74 -10.40 -25.65
C PHE A 60 -17.74 -8.90 -25.44
N THR A 61 -18.80 -8.37 -24.85
CA THR A 61 -18.95 -6.94 -24.61
C THR A 61 -19.36 -6.66 -23.17
N TYR A 62 -18.92 -5.51 -22.66
CA TYR A 62 -19.31 -5.01 -21.34
C TYR A 62 -19.45 -3.48 -21.35
N ASP A 63 -20.49 -2.98 -20.66
CA ASP A 63 -20.74 -1.56 -20.51
C ASP A 63 -20.55 -1.14 -19.05
N LEU A 64 -19.55 -0.30 -18.82
CA LEU A 64 -19.29 0.28 -17.51
C LEU A 64 -20.37 1.32 -17.19
N LYS A 65 -21.00 1.17 -16.01
CA LYS A 65 -22.03 2.08 -15.49
C LYS A 65 -21.47 3.15 -14.54
N ASP A 66 -20.22 2.98 -14.10
CA ASP A 66 -19.57 3.93 -13.20
C ASP A 66 -19.18 5.23 -13.93
N THR A 67 -19.14 6.34 -13.20
CA THR A 67 -18.66 7.64 -13.69
C THR A 67 -17.14 7.81 -13.54
N LYS A 68 -16.49 6.87 -12.87
CA LYS A 68 -15.03 6.78 -12.72
C LYS A 68 -14.54 5.51 -13.37
N ALA A 69 -13.30 5.52 -13.82
CA ALA A 69 -12.66 4.36 -14.38
C ALA A 69 -12.61 3.20 -13.36
N ARG A 70 -12.61 1.96 -13.85
CA ARG A 70 -12.51 0.76 -13.02
C ARG A 70 -11.44 -0.16 -13.59
N SER A 71 -10.74 -0.88 -12.73
CA SER A 71 -9.95 -2.04 -13.17
C SER A 71 -10.85 -3.27 -13.24
N CYS A 72 -10.71 -4.03 -14.32
CA CYS A 72 -11.43 -5.26 -14.55
C CYS A 72 -10.44 -6.42 -14.67
N GLN A 73 -10.59 -7.46 -13.86
CA GLN A 73 -9.89 -8.73 -14.06
C GLN A 73 -10.67 -9.59 -15.04
N MET A 74 -9.98 -10.12 -16.06
CA MET A 74 -10.47 -11.17 -16.94
C MET A 74 -9.66 -12.43 -16.68
N ILE A 75 -10.32 -13.60 -16.68
CA ILE A 75 -9.66 -14.91 -16.56
C ILE A 75 -9.92 -15.67 -17.85
N ILE A 76 -8.86 -15.97 -18.58
CA ILE A 76 -8.91 -16.67 -19.87
C ILE A 76 -8.19 -18.01 -19.72
N GLY A 77 -8.86 -19.10 -20.15
CA GLY A 77 -8.36 -20.46 -19.97
C GLY A 77 -8.95 -21.15 -18.74
N LYS A 78 -8.46 -22.37 -18.43
CA LYS A 78 -8.94 -23.20 -17.32
C LYS A 78 -7.78 -23.80 -16.52
N GLY A 79 -7.99 -23.99 -15.22
CA GLY A 79 -7.03 -24.63 -14.32
C GLY A 79 -5.72 -23.87 -14.23
N GLU A 80 -4.59 -24.59 -14.24
CA GLU A 80 -3.25 -24.01 -14.15
C GLU A 80 -2.82 -23.21 -15.39
N ALA A 81 -3.48 -23.44 -16.53
CA ALA A 81 -3.24 -22.70 -17.76
C ALA A 81 -4.07 -21.40 -17.88
N ALA A 82 -4.87 -21.07 -16.87
CA ALA A 82 -5.66 -19.85 -16.87
C ALA A 82 -4.75 -18.61 -16.70
N GLU A 83 -4.85 -17.70 -17.64
CA GLU A 83 -4.17 -16.42 -17.57
C GLU A 83 -5.13 -15.34 -17.05
N ARG A 84 -4.56 -14.38 -16.28
CA ARG A 84 -5.30 -13.28 -15.67
C ARG A 84 -4.81 -11.97 -16.23
N PHE A 85 -5.75 -11.17 -16.73
CA PHE A 85 -5.50 -9.84 -17.23
C PHE A 85 -6.23 -8.83 -16.37
N ILE A 86 -5.56 -7.74 -16.06
CA ILE A 86 -6.21 -6.57 -15.47
C ILE A 86 -6.23 -5.47 -16.51
N VAL A 87 -7.42 -5.03 -16.86
CA VAL A 87 -7.64 -4.05 -17.91
C VAL A 87 -8.39 -2.84 -17.34
N PRO A 88 -8.05 -1.63 -17.75
CA PRO A 88 -8.80 -0.43 -17.38
C PRO A 88 -10.09 -0.35 -18.19
N LEU A 89 -11.19 -0.01 -17.53
CA LEU A 89 -12.47 0.37 -18.12
C LEU A 89 -12.69 1.85 -17.87
N VAL A 90 -12.79 2.65 -18.92
CA VAL A 90 -12.84 4.10 -18.82
C VAL A 90 -14.19 4.63 -19.28
N PRO A 91 -14.93 5.39 -18.44
CA PRO A 91 -16.23 5.93 -18.81
C PRO A 91 -16.16 6.83 -20.04
N GLY A 92 -17.05 6.59 -21.00
CA GLY A 92 -17.10 7.36 -22.24
C GLY A 92 -16.03 6.98 -23.27
N GLU A 93 -15.14 6.04 -22.94
CA GLU A 93 -14.16 5.47 -23.87
C GLU A 93 -14.60 4.07 -24.29
N HIS A 94 -14.11 3.63 -25.47
CA HIS A 94 -14.44 2.35 -26.08
C HIS A 94 -13.15 1.62 -26.41
N GLY A 95 -12.87 0.54 -25.68
CA GLY A 95 -11.68 -0.28 -25.84
C GLY A 95 -11.99 -1.63 -26.47
N THR A 96 -11.21 -2.03 -27.48
CA THR A 96 -11.24 -3.37 -28.05
C THR A 96 -9.91 -4.05 -27.80
N LEU A 97 -9.96 -5.20 -27.14
CA LEU A 97 -8.83 -6.10 -26.98
C LEU A 97 -8.95 -7.21 -28.03
N LYS A 98 -7.99 -7.30 -28.97
CA LYS A 98 -8.05 -8.22 -30.10
C LYS A 98 -6.77 -9.00 -30.29
N GLY A 99 -6.90 -10.28 -30.70
CA GLY A 99 -5.79 -11.16 -31.10
C GLY A 99 -5.73 -12.44 -30.30
N LYS A 100 -4.51 -12.98 -30.14
CA LYS A 100 -4.22 -14.14 -29.29
C LYS A 100 -3.68 -13.69 -27.96
N LEU A 101 -3.84 -14.53 -26.94
CA LEU A 101 -3.58 -14.25 -25.53
C LEU A 101 -2.28 -13.49 -25.26
N LYS A 102 -1.17 -13.94 -25.84
CA LYS A 102 0.16 -13.34 -25.65
C LYS A 102 0.47 -12.18 -26.63
N GLU A 103 -0.40 -11.94 -27.58
CA GLU A 103 -0.20 -10.96 -28.66
C GLU A 103 -1.38 -10.00 -28.78
N ALA A 104 -2.30 -10.04 -27.81
CA ALA A 104 -3.50 -9.22 -27.82
C ALA A 104 -3.14 -7.74 -27.76
N LYS A 105 -3.78 -6.94 -28.62
CA LYS A 105 -3.55 -5.52 -28.73
C LYS A 105 -4.81 -4.73 -28.43
N TRP A 106 -4.62 -3.60 -27.79
CA TRP A 106 -5.66 -2.61 -27.63
C TRP A 106 -5.84 -1.77 -28.88
N SER A 107 -7.09 -1.44 -29.15
CA SER A 107 -7.49 -0.39 -30.09
C SER A 107 -8.75 0.29 -29.54
N GLY A 108 -9.10 1.45 -30.05
CA GLY A 108 -10.31 2.13 -29.60
C GLY A 108 -10.21 3.64 -29.62
N THR A 109 -10.91 4.29 -28.71
CA THR A 109 -10.92 5.73 -28.54
C THR A 109 -9.63 6.25 -27.90
N ALA A 110 -9.57 7.54 -27.57
CA ALA A 110 -8.31 8.23 -27.26
C ALA A 110 -7.47 7.55 -26.18
N PHE A 111 -8.08 7.18 -25.05
CA PHE A 111 -7.38 6.51 -23.96
C PHE A 111 -6.72 5.19 -24.42
N TYR A 112 -7.47 4.32 -25.09
CA TYR A 112 -6.96 3.00 -25.50
C TYR A 112 -5.93 3.09 -26.62
N THR A 113 -6.04 4.08 -27.50
CA THR A 113 -5.03 4.34 -28.53
C THR A 113 -3.72 4.84 -27.91
N GLU A 114 -3.81 5.77 -26.98
CA GLU A 114 -2.64 6.30 -26.25
C GLU A 114 -1.99 5.20 -25.39
N ARG A 115 -2.80 4.38 -24.70
CA ARG A 115 -2.31 3.24 -23.91
C ARG A 115 -1.61 2.20 -24.77
N ALA A 116 -2.17 1.84 -25.93
CA ALA A 116 -1.57 0.88 -26.86
C ALA A 116 -0.17 1.31 -27.33
N ALA A 117 0.02 2.60 -27.59
CA ALA A 117 1.32 3.13 -28.00
C ALA A 117 2.39 3.00 -26.91
N LEU A 118 2.01 3.13 -25.63
CA LEU A 118 2.88 2.88 -24.48
C LEU A 118 3.17 1.38 -24.32
N ASP A 119 2.12 0.55 -24.41
CA ASP A 119 2.24 -0.90 -24.25
C ASP A 119 3.14 -1.51 -25.34
N GLU A 120 3.16 -0.96 -26.57
CA GLU A 120 4.11 -1.38 -27.61
C GLU A 120 5.57 -1.13 -27.23
N GLN A 121 5.87 -0.05 -26.52
CA GLN A 121 7.23 0.22 -26.02
C GLN A 121 7.61 -0.77 -24.90
N ILE A 122 6.67 -1.03 -23.99
CA ILE A 122 6.86 -1.97 -22.87
C ILE A 122 7.03 -3.40 -23.40
N ALA A 123 6.23 -3.83 -24.40
CA ALA A 123 6.27 -5.16 -24.98
C ALA A 123 7.66 -5.55 -25.53
N VAL A 124 8.47 -4.59 -25.98
CA VAL A 124 9.86 -4.85 -26.38
C VAL A 124 10.70 -5.41 -25.24
N VAL A 125 10.50 -4.89 -24.03
CA VAL A 125 11.21 -5.34 -22.83
C VAL A 125 10.59 -6.62 -22.28
N GLU A 126 9.26 -6.71 -22.24
CA GLU A 126 8.54 -7.90 -21.80
C GLU A 126 8.90 -9.13 -22.62
N LYS A 127 9.08 -9.01 -23.93
CA LYS A 127 9.54 -10.12 -24.78
C LYS A 127 10.88 -10.69 -24.30
N LYS A 128 11.82 -9.83 -23.87
CA LYS A 128 13.09 -10.29 -23.28
C LYS A 128 12.87 -11.00 -21.93
N MET A 129 11.93 -10.50 -21.11
CA MET A 129 11.58 -11.14 -19.83
C MET A 129 10.94 -12.51 -20.03
N TYR A 130 9.99 -12.63 -20.97
CA TYR A 130 9.39 -13.93 -21.33
C TYR A 130 10.41 -14.95 -21.78
N ALA A 131 11.37 -14.57 -22.63
CA ALA A 131 12.44 -15.47 -23.06
C ALA A 131 13.29 -15.99 -21.89
N ILE A 132 13.56 -15.15 -20.88
CA ILE A 132 14.26 -15.58 -19.65
C ILE A 132 13.42 -16.58 -18.87
N VAL A 133 12.12 -16.34 -18.71
CA VAL A 133 11.20 -17.21 -17.99
C VAL A 133 11.05 -18.56 -18.70
N GLU A 134 10.92 -18.54 -20.04
CA GLU A 134 10.85 -19.77 -20.84
C GLU A 134 12.13 -20.62 -20.73
N ASP A 135 13.31 -20.01 -20.85
CA ASP A 135 14.60 -20.71 -20.64
C ASP A 135 14.72 -21.27 -19.21
N PHE A 136 14.29 -20.50 -18.21
CA PHE A 136 14.27 -20.96 -16.82
C PHE A 136 13.45 -22.23 -16.66
N TRP A 137 12.20 -22.24 -17.12
CA TRP A 137 11.34 -23.41 -16.99
C TRP A 137 11.82 -24.59 -17.84
N ALA A 138 12.34 -24.36 -19.02
CA ALA A 138 12.94 -25.42 -19.84
C ALA A 138 14.08 -26.12 -19.09
N ARG A 139 14.95 -25.37 -18.44
CA ARG A 139 16.05 -25.93 -17.64
C ARG A 139 15.58 -26.64 -16.36
N VAL A 140 14.55 -26.10 -15.68
CA VAL A 140 13.94 -26.77 -14.52
C VAL A 140 13.35 -28.11 -14.93
N HIS A 141 12.61 -28.17 -16.03
CA HIS A 141 12.05 -29.42 -16.56
C HIS A 141 13.14 -30.40 -17.04
N ALA A 142 14.30 -29.90 -17.45
CA ALA A 142 15.48 -30.73 -17.76
C ALA A 142 16.26 -31.18 -16.51
N GLY A 143 15.77 -30.92 -15.29
CA GLY A 143 16.33 -31.40 -14.03
C GLY A 143 17.31 -30.45 -13.34
N ALA A 144 17.43 -29.21 -13.80
CA ALA A 144 18.27 -28.22 -13.09
C ALA A 144 17.63 -27.78 -11.76
N LYS A 145 18.46 -27.46 -10.77
CA LYS A 145 18.01 -27.00 -9.46
C LYS A 145 17.39 -25.59 -9.56
N LYS A 146 16.08 -25.48 -9.28
CA LYS A 146 15.29 -24.25 -9.35
C LYS A 146 15.95 -23.08 -8.61
N ASP A 147 16.36 -23.26 -7.34
CA ASP A 147 16.95 -22.20 -6.52
C ASP A 147 18.27 -21.66 -7.09
N SER A 148 19.08 -22.54 -7.69
CA SER A 148 20.33 -22.12 -8.33
C SER A 148 20.09 -21.29 -9.57
N LEU A 149 19.13 -21.72 -10.42
CA LEU A 149 18.73 -20.96 -11.60
C LEU A 149 18.11 -19.62 -11.25
N GLN A 150 17.25 -19.59 -10.22
CA GLN A 150 16.60 -18.35 -9.77
C GLN A 150 17.63 -17.29 -9.36
N LYS A 151 18.70 -17.68 -8.65
CA LYS A 151 19.79 -16.75 -8.30
C LYS A 151 20.51 -16.19 -9.52
N ILE A 152 20.61 -16.97 -10.60
CA ILE A 152 21.26 -16.55 -11.85
C ILE A 152 20.39 -15.56 -12.64
N ILE A 153 19.08 -15.83 -12.74
CA ILE A 153 18.20 -15.02 -13.57
C ILE A 153 17.65 -13.77 -12.85
N ALA A 154 17.52 -13.80 -11.51
CA ALA A 154 16.91 -12.71 -10.75
C ALA A 154 17.54 -11.33 -11.02
N PRO A 155 18.88 -11.16 -11.11
CA PRO A 155 19.46 -9.86 -11.43
C PRO A 155 19.02 -9.34 -12.79
N LYS A 156 19.06 -10.20 -13.81
CA LYS A 156 18.68 -9.81 -15.18
C LYS A 156 17.20 -9.50 -15.33
N TYR A 157 16.36 -10.30 -14.67
CA TYR A 157 14.92 -10.04 -14.59
C TYR A 157 14.64 -8.70 -13.90
N GLY A 158 15.36 -8.41 -12.81
CA GLY A 158 15.26 -7.13 -12.09
C GLY A 158 15.68 -5.93 -12.92
N GLU A 159 16.75 -6.03 -13.73
CA GLU A 159 17.14 -4.97 -14.66
C GLU A 159 16.04 -4.66 -15.68
N LEU A 160 15.44 -5.70 -16.28
CA LEU A 160 14.35 -5.52 -17.25
C LEU A 160 13.08 -4.96 -16.59
N SER A 161 12.76 -5.42 -15.39
CA SER A 161 11.65 -4.84 -14.62
C SER A 161 11.87 -3.35 -14.35
N ALA A 162 13.08 -2.96 -13.92
CA ALA A 162 13.43 -1.56 -13.73
C ALA A 162 13.37 -0.73 -15.02
N GLU A 163 13.70 -1.33 -16.18
CA GLU A 163 13.55 -0.69 -17.49
C GLU A 163 12.07 -0.38 -17.78
N ILE A 164 11.15 -1.31 -17.51
CA ILE A 164 9.70 -1.08 -17.64
C ILE A 164 9.23 0.03 -16.70
N GLN A 165 9.65 -0.01 -15.42
CA GLN A 165 9.28 1.02 -14.45
C GLN A 165 9.77 2.41 -14.90
N LYS A 166 10.96 2.47 -15.48
CA LYS A 166 11.51 3.71 -16.05
C LYS A 166 10.66 4.20 -17.23
N ILE A 167 10.27 3.34 -18.17
CA ILE A 167 9.42 3.70 -19.32
C ILE A 167 8.10 4.30 -18.80
N ARG A 168 7.46 3.68 -17.81
CA ARG A 168 6.21 4.18 -17.22
C ARG A 168 6.40 5.56 -16.56
N LEU A 169 7.44 5.72 -15.76
CA LEU A 169 7.71 6.99 -15.07
C LEU A 169 8.05 8.11 -16.06
N ASP A 170 8.84 7.83 -17.09
CA ASP A 170 9.18 8.80 -18.12
C ASP A 170 7.94 9.22 -18.92
N TYR A 171 7.03 8.26 -19.18
CA TYR A 171 5.75 8.55 -19.81
C TYR A 171 4.89 9.49 -18.95
N ILE A 172 4.74 9.22 -17.66
CA ILE A 172 4.01 10.09 -16.72
C ILE A 172 4.57 11.50 -16.72
N LYS A 173 5.90 11.64 -16.69
CA LYS A 173 6.58 12.94 -16.73
C LYS A 173 6.35 13.70 -18.05
N ALA A 174 6.29 12.98 -19.17
CA ALA A 174 6.05 13.57 -20.48
C ALA A 174 4.57 13.94 -20.71
N HIS A 175 3.64 13.21 -20.08
CA HIS A 175 2.19 13.36 -20.24
C HIS A 175 1.46 13.53 -18.89
N PRO A 176 1.80 14.55 -18.08
CA PRO A 176 1.36 14.64 -16.68
C PRO A 176 -0.16 14.76 -16.50
N ASN A 177 -0.90 15.22 -17.51
CA ASN A 177 -2.35 15.41 -17.45
C ASN A 177 -3.14 14.34 -18.20
N SER A 178 -2.49 13.30 -18.73
CA SER A 178 -3.16 12.19 -19.41
C SER A 178 -3.83 11.23 -18.42
N ASP A 179 -5.00 10.73 -18.78
CA ASP A 179 -5.68 9.67 -18.04
C ASP A 179 -4.89 8.35 -18.10
N VAL A 180 -4.10 8.10 -19.15
CA VAL A 180 -3.16 6.97 -19.22
C VAL A 180 -2.11 7.11 -18.12
N SER A 181 -1.53 8.30 -17.91
CA SER A 181 -0.58 8.54 -16.82
C SER A 181 -1.18 8.27 -15.45
N ALA A 182 -2.44 8.68 -15.22
CA ALA A 182 -3.14 8.39 -13.97
C ALA A 182 -3.42 6.88 -13.78
N SER A 183 -3.71 6.15 -14.86
CA SER A 183 -3.92 4.70 -14.81
C SER A 183 -2.67 3.92 -14.41
N LEU A 184 -1.48 4.44 -14.71
CA LEU A 184 -0.20 3.80 -14.40
C LEU A 184 0.15 3.82 -12.91
N LEU A 185 -0.51 4.63 -12.08
CA LEU A 185 -0.26 4.68 -10.64
C LEU A 185 -0.36 3.32 -9.94
N MET A 186 -1.16 2.39 -10.48
CA MET A 186 -1.31 1.04 -9.93
C MET A 186 -0.31 0.03 -10.53
N GLU A 187 0.52 0.47 -11.47
CA GLU A 187 1.47 -0.38 -12.19
C GLU A 187 2.93 0.04 -11.96
N ILE A 188 3.15 1.08 -11.18
CA ILE A 188 4.48 1.64 -10.93
C ILE A 188 4.91 1.40 -9.48
N ASP A 189 6.17 1.03 -9.28
CA ASP A 189 6.71 0.72 -7.95
C ASP A 189 7.02 2.01 -7.15
N ASP A 190 7.52 3.05 -7.83
CA ASP A 190 7.80 4.35 -7.20
C ASP A 190 6.56 5.26 -7.26
N ASN A 191 5.61 4.95 -6.39
CA ASN A 191 4.35 5.68 -6.29
C ASN A 191 4.54 7.16 -5.92
N GLU A 192 5.56 7.50 -5.12
CA GLU A 192 5.84 8.87 -4.73
C GLU A 192 6.30 9.70 -5.93
N ALA A 193 7.28 9.21 -6.70
CA ALA A 193 7.74 9.89 -7.91
C ALA A 193 6.64 10.01 -8.96
N ALA A 194 5.85 8.96 -9.16
CA ALA A 194 4.74 8.95 -10.12
C ALA A 194 3.64 9.95 -9.73
N TYR A 195 3.19 9.91 -8.47
CA TYR A 195 2.18 10.85 -7.96
C TYR A 195 2.64 12.31 -8.06
N ASN A 196 3.89 12.59 -7.73
CA ASN A 196 4.45 13.94 -7.80
C ASN A 196 4.60 14.44 -9.24
N ALA A 197 4.82 13.54 -10.20
CA ALA A 197 4.91 13.87 -11.62
C ALA A 197 3.54 14.12 -12.28
N LEU A 198 2.44 13.59 -11.70
CA LEU A 198 1.09 13.83 -12.23
C LEU A 198 0.66 15.27 -12.07
N GLY A 199 -0.02 15.78 -13.10
CA GLY A 199 -0.69 17.09 -13.07
C GLY A 199 -2.05 17.03 -12.38
N ASP A 200 -2.57 18.21 -12.02
CA ASP A 200 -3.83 18.35 -11.30
C ASP A 200 -5.05 17.81 -12.07
N GLN A 201 -5.02 17.89 -13.40
CA GLN A 201 -6.10 17.39 -14.24
C GLN A 201 -6.21 15.87 -14.12
N ALA A 202 -5.09 15.15 -14.26
CA ALA A 202 -5.05 13.70 -14.14
C ALA A 202 -5.40 13.22 -12.72
N LYS A 203 -4.91 13.93 -11.68
CA LYS A 203 -5.25 13.64 -10.27
C LYS A 203 -6.75 13.76 -9.96
N LYS A 204 -7.48 14.61 -10.69
CA LYS A 204 -8.92 14.87 -10.49
C LYS A 204 -9.80 14.17 -11.54
N GLY A 205 -9.19 13.54 -12.54
CA GLY A 205 -9.82 12.89 -13.69
C GLY A 205 -10.60 11.62 -13.34
N VAL A 206 -10.81 10.79 -14.34
CA VAL A 206 -11.58 9.54 -14.21
C VAL A 206 -10.89 8.52 -13.29
N PHE A 207 -9.55 8.61 -13.14
CA PHE A 207 -8.74 7.78 -12.24
C PHE A 207 -8.44 8.46 -10.88
N SER A 208 -9.17 9.51 -10.50
CA SER A 208 -8.89 10.27 -9.26
C SER A 208 -8.82 9.40 -8.01
N TYR A 209 -9.58 8.32 -7.93
CA TYR A 209 -9.56 7.42 -6.78
C TYR A 209 -8.23 6.64 -6.63
N TYR A 210 -7.48 6.40 -7.73
CA TYR A 210 -6.09 5.91 -7.65
C TYR A 210 -5.18 6.97 -7.03
N ALA A 211 -5.26 8.20 -7.54
CA ALA A 211 -4.49 9.31 -7.00
C ALA A 211 -4.79 9.57 -5.52
N ASP A 212 -6.07 9.50 -5.13
CA ASP A 212 -6.50 9.64 -3.72
C ASP A 212 -5.99 8.51 -2.83
N ALA A 213 -5.96 7.26 -3.34
CA ALA A 213 -5.43 6.11 -2.60
C ALA A 213 -3.91 6.25 -2.37
N ILE A 214 -3.16 6.55 -3.42
CA ILE A 214 -1.71 6.78 -3.32
C ILE A 214 -1.41 7.97 -2.41
N LYS A 215 -2.16 9.07 -2.54
CA LYS A 215 -1.97 10.24 -1.66
C LYS A 215 -2.13 9.88 -0.18
N ARG A 216 -3.15 9.10 0.18
CA ARG A 216 -3.34 8.67 1.57
C ARG A 216 -2.17 7.85 2.07
N GLU A 217 -1.69 6.89 1.26
CA GLU A 217 -0.52 6.08 1.61
C GLU A 217 0.73 6.96 1.82
N LEU A 218 0.98 7.90 0.90
CA LEU A 218 2.11 8.83 1.01
C LEU A 218 2.00 9.74 2.23
N ASP A 219 0.79 10.23 2.55
CA ASP A 219 0.54 11.05 3.74
C ASP A 219 0.78 10.23 5.02
N GLU A 220 0.39 8.95 5.06
CA GLU A 220 0.64 8.03 6.18
C GLU A 220 2.14 7.75 6.34
N VAL A 221 2.84 7.41 5.26
CA VAL A 221 4.30 7.18 5.27
C VAL A 221 5.05 8.44 5.72
N LYS A 222 4.62 9.61 5.23
CA LYS A 222 5.20 10.89 5.66
C LYS A 222 4.96 11.15 7.14
N ALA A 223 3.74 10.97 7.62
CA ALA A 223 3.40 11.13 9.04
C ALA A 223 4.24 10.19 9.94
N GLN A 224 4.46 8.95 9.47
CA GLN A 224 5.30 7.98 10.16
C GLN A 224 6.77 8.44 10.21
N ARG A 225 7.35 8.86 9.08
CA ARG A 225 8.73 9.38 9.02
C ARG A 225 8.91 10.63 9.91
N ASP A 226 7.93 11.54 9.88
CA ASP A 226 7.96 12.76 10.70
C ASP A 226 7.86 12.39 12.20
N ALA A 227 7.08 11.37 12.56
CA ALA A 227 7.00 10.87 13.92
C ALA A 227 8.32 10.20 14.37
N GLU A 228 8.92 9.35 13.52
CA GLU A 228 10.21 8.72 13.78
C GLU A 228 11.33 9.75 13.96
N ALA A 229 11.37 10.77 13.08
CA ALA A 229 12.34 11.85 13.19
C ALA A 229 12.17 12.64 14.51
N ARG A 230 10.93 12.94 14.90
CA ARG A 230 10.61 13.61 16.17
C ARG A 230 11.00 12.76 17.38
N LEU A 231 10.89 11.44 17.28
CA LEU A 231 11.18 10.47 18.35
C LEU A 231 12.63 9.95 18.32
N ALA A 232 13.50 10.52 17.51
CA ALA A 232 14.90 10.13 17.45
C ALA A 232 15.61 10.33 18.82
N PRO A 233 16.60 9.49 19.14
CA PRO A 233 17.40 9.65 20.36
C PRO A 233 17.99 11.06 20.48
N GLY A 234 17.91 11.62 21.66
CA GLY A 234 18.33 12.99 21.98
C GLY A 234 17.21 14.04 21.87
N ASN A 235 16.11 13.76 21.18
CA ASN A 235 14.96 14.66 21.10
C ASN A 235 14.10 14.59 22.38
N PRO A 236 13.39 15.68 22.73
CA PRO A 236 12.48 15.69 23.87
C PRO A 236 11.36 14.66 23.70
N ALA A 237 11.13 13.83 24.73
CA ALA A 237 9.97 12.94 24.77
C ALA A 237 8.67 13.76 24.80
N PRO A 238 7.69 13.48 23.93
CA PRO A 238 6.39 14.13 23.98
C PRO A 238 5.75 14.01 25.35
N ASP A 239 5.12 15.08 25.85
CA ASP A 239 4.48 15.04 27.16
C ASP A 239 3.22 14.17 27.13
N ILE A 240 3.06 13.37 28.18
CA ILE A 240 1.88 12.54 28.45
C ILE A 240 1.13 13.22 29.58
N ASN A 241 -0.05 13.75 29.27
CA ASN A 241 -0.94 14.40 30.24
C ASN A 241 -2.22 13.57 30.35
N LEU A 242 -2.25 12.67 31.30
CA LEU A 242 -3.36 11.74 31.54
C LEU A 242 -3.66 11.68 33.05
N ASN A 243 -4.80 11.10 33.44
CA ASN A 243 -5.09 10.88 34.82
C ASN A 243 -4.37 9.64 35.35
N ASP A 244 -3.84 9.75 36.57
CA ASP A 244 -3.24 8.62 37.29
C ASP A 244 -4.32 7.64 37.77
N ILE A 245 -3.89 6.52 38.37
CA ILE A 245 -4.78 5.46 38.89
C ILE A 245 -5.75 5.95 39.99
N LYS A 246 -5.48 7.12 40.57
CA LYS A 246 -6.34 7.78 41.56
C LYS A 246 -7.23 8.87 40.95
N GLY A 247 -7.25 8.99 39.63
CA GLY A 247 -8.02 9.98 38.90
C GLY A 247 -7.42 11.39 38.91
N LYS A 248 -6.18 11.58 39.40
CA LYS A 248 -5.53 12.90 39.47
C LYS A 248 -4.73 13.20 38.22
N PRO A 249 -4.74 14.46 37.72
CA PRO A 249 -3.93 14.86 36.56
C PRO A 249 -2.44 14.59 36.76
N PHE A 250 -1.85 13.87 35.87
CA PHE A 250 -0.44 13.50 35.83
C PHE A 250 0.21 13.94 34.53
N SER A 251 1.46 14.42 34.60
CA SER A 251 2.28 14.76 33.44
C SER A 251 3.63 14.07 33.53
N LEU A 252 4.12 13.54 32.41
CA LEU A 252 5.44 12.93 32.31
C LEU A 252 6.56 13.88 32.82
N LYS A 253 6.38 15.19 32.66
CA LYS A 253 7.33 16.21 33.13
C LYS A 253 7.58 16.15 34.65
N LYS A 254 6.65 15.61 35.43
CA LYS A 254 6.83 15.44 36.89
C LYS A 254 7.91 14.41 37.25
N LEU A 255 8.34 13.60 36.29
CA LEU A 255 9.39 12.58 36.48
C LEU A 255 10.80 13.05 36.07
N ARG A 256 10.97 14.30 35.68
CA ARG A 256 12.29 14.89 35.41
C ARG A 256 13.25 14.69 36.58
N GLY A 257 14.56 14.60 36.28
CA GLY A 257 15.59 14.31 37.28
C GLY A 257 15.92 12.84 37.47
N LYS A 258 15.13 11.94 36.89
CA LYS A 258 15.39 10.50 36.84
C LYS A 258 15.33 9.99 35.43
N TYR A 259 15.95 8.83 35.17
CA TYR A 259 15.63 8.05 33.99
C TYR A 259 14.20 7.54 34.09
N VAL A 260 13.47 7.52 33.00
CA VAL A 260 12.09 7.06 32.97
C VAL A 260 11.91 6.01 31.88
N ILE A 261 11.37 4.86 32.25
CA ILE A 261 10.80 3.94 31.28
C ILE A 261 9.33 4.30 31.09
N ILE A 262 8.93 4.71 29.92
CA ILE A 262 7.52 4.77 29.54
C ILE A 262 7.20 3.42 28.92
N ASP A 263 6.31 2.66 29.58
CA ASP A 263 5.92 1.31 29.17
C ASP A 263 4.47 1.35 28.68
N PHE A 264 4.29 1.24 27.35
CA PHE A 264 2.98 1.13 26.73
C PHE A 264 2.55 -0.34 26.75
N TRP A 265 1.51 -0.64 27.52
CA TRP A 265 1.08 -2.00 27.81
C TRP A 265 -0.45 -2.10 27.94
N GLY A 266 -0.97 -3.30 28.14
CA GLY A 266 -2.36 -3.55 28.52
C GLY A 266 -2.53 -4.91 29.18
N SER A 267 -3.61 -5.10 29.92
CA SER A 267 -3.90 -6.37 30.63
C SER A 267 -4.12 -7.55 29.70
N TRP A 268 -4.52 -7.28 28.46
CA TRP A 268 -4.74 -8.23 27.37
C TRP A 268 -3.45 -8.65 26.66
N CYS A 269 -2.34 -7.93 26.88
CA CYS A 269 -1.08 -8.15 26.19
C CYS A 269 -0.22 -9.21 26.89
N GLY A 270 -0.23 -10.44 26.42
CA GLY A 270 0.52 -11.55 27.03
C GLY A 270 2.03 -11.31 27.11
N TRP A 271 2.65 -10.70 26.09
CA TRP A 271 4.07 -10.36 26.10
C TRP A 271 4.40 -9.25 27.11
N CYS A 272 3.49 -8.28 27.28
CA CYS A 272 3.65 -7.24 28.29
C CYS A 272 3.67 -7.87 29.69
N ILE A 273 2.70 -8.74 29.99
CA ILE A 273 2.60 -9.42 31.30
C ILE A 273 3.85 -10.28 31.58
N LYS A 274 4.38 -10.97 30.55
CA LYS A 274 5.61 -11.76 30.68
C LYS A 274 6.81 -10.91 31.09
N GLY A 275 6.93 -9.68 30.59
CA GLY A 275 8.03 -8.76 30.91
C GLY A 275 7.96 -8.11 32.28
N LEU A 276 6.81 -8.10 32.97
CA LEU A 276 6.64 -7.40 34.25
C LEU A 276 7.60 -7.87 35.34
N SER A 277 7.96 -9.17 35.37
CA SER A 277 8.87 -9.69 36.38
C SER A 277 10.28 -9.10 36.25
N GLU A 278 10.77 -8.96 35.01
CA GLU A 278 12.07 -8.36 34.76
C GLU A 278 12.04 -6.84 35.00
N MET A 279 10.98 -6.17 34.60
CA MET A 279 10.76 -4.75 34.89
C MET A 279 10.82 -4.45 36.40
N LYS A 280 10.20 -5.29 37.25
CA LYS A 280 10.28 -5.16 38.70
C LYS A 280 11.70 -5.27 39.25
N LYS A 281 12.49 -6.26 38.76
CA LYS A 281 13.88 -6.41 39.14
C LYS A 281 14.70 -5.17 38.85
N TYR A 282 14.53 -4.61 37.63
CA TYR A 282 15.25 -3.41 37.22
C TYR A 282 14.77 -2.14 37.93
N TYR A 283 13.49 -2.05 38.27
CA TYR A 283 12.94 -0.97 39.10
C TYR A 283 13.58 -0.94 40.51
N GLU A 284 13.70 -2.08 41.15
CA GLU A 284 14.40 -2.18 42.44
C GLU A 284 15.90 -2.00 42.32
N LYS A 285 16.54 -2.61 41.31
CA LYS A 285 17.98 -2.48 41.04
C LYS A 285 18.45 -1.04 40.92
N TYR A 286 17.66 -0.21 40.25
CA TYR A 286 17.97 1.20 40.00
C TYR A 286 17.12 2.17 40.79
N LYS A 287 16.62 1.75 41.97
CA LYS A 287 15.80 2.55 42.87
C LYS A 287 16.46 3.93 43.12
N GLY A 288 15.68 5.00 42.99
CA GLY A 288 16.15 6.37 43.12
C GLY A 288 16.69 7.01 41.86
N LYS A 289 17.26 6.22 40.93
CA LYS A 289 17.77 6.67 39.62
C LYS A 289 16.75 6.44 38.48
N LEU A 290 15.93 5.40 38.57
CA LEU A 290 14.94 4.98 37.57
C LEU A 290 13.52 5.14 38.12
N GLU A 291 12.63 5.60 37.25
CA GLU A 291 11.16 5.56 37.44
C GLU A 291 10.53 4.83 36.25
N ILE A 292 9.33 4.26 36.46
CA ILE A 292 8.55 3.66 35.38
C ILE A 292 7.18 4.37 35.35
N LEU A 293 6.74 4.71 34.17
CA LEU A 293 5.40 5.16 33.86
C LEU A 293 4.71 4.10 33.01
N GLY A 294 3.86 3.29 33.62
CA GLY A 294 2.99 2.37 32.88
C GLY A 294 1.85 3.15 32.23
N VAL A 295 1.79 3.13 30.92
CA VAL A 295 0.73 3.75 30.13
C VAL A 295 -0.16 2.62 29.61
N ASP A 296 -1.31 2.48 30.23
CA ASP A 296 -2.29 1.48 29.84
C ASP A 296 -2.98 1.87 28.52
N CYS A 297 -3.13 0.87 27.66
CA CYS A 297 -3.65 0.98 26.32
C CYS A 297 -4.81 0.01 26.10
N ASN A 298 -5.96 0.51 25.69
CA ASN A 298 -7.13 -0.27 25.29
C ASN A 298 -7.78 -1.14 26.41
N ASP A 299 -7.53 -0.86 27.68
CA ASP A 299 -8.29 -1.46 28.79
C ASP A 299 -9.44 -0.54 29.22
N THR A 300 -10.48 -1.14 29.79
CA THR A 300 -11.41 -0.36 30.64
C THR A 300 -10.72 0.03 31.95
N GLU A 301 -11.23 1.04 32.63
CA GLU A 301 -10.65 1.49 33.88
C GLU A 301 -10.60 0.37 34.96
N GLU A 302 -11.63 -0.49 34.99
CA GLU A 302 -11.71 -1.63 35.91
C GLU A 302 -10.66 -2.69 35.58
N LYS A 303 -10.50 -3.06 34.31
CA LYS A 303 -9.49 -4.05 33.88
C LYS A 303 -8.07 -3.58 34.15
N TRP A 304 -7.79 -2.31 33.83
CA TRP A 304 -6.51 -1.68 34.12
C TRP A 304 -6.17 -1.72 35.61
N LYS A 305 -7.09 -1.22 36.47
CA LYS A 305 -6.90 -1.21 37.93
C LYS A 305 -6.70 -2.62 38.51
N ALA A 306 -7.53 -3.57 38.07
CA ALA A 306 -7.40 -4.97 38.47
C ALA A 306 -6.06 -5.59 38.04
N ALA A 307 -5.56 -5.27 36.86
CA ALA A 307 -4.26 -5.76 36.39
C ALA A 307 -3.09 -5.17 37.20
N VAL A 308 -3.11 -3.86 37.48
CA VAL A 308 -2.09 -3.21 38.32
C VAL A 308 -2.04 -3.82 39.70
N GLU A 309 -3.19 -4.07 40.33
CA GLU A 309 -3.31 -4.71 41.64
C GLU A 309 -2.86 -6.18 41.60
N LYS A 310 -3.41 -6.97 40.69
CA LYS A 310 -3.08 -8.40 40.48
C LYS A 310 -1.57 -8.62 40.31
N HIS A 311 -0.93 -7.79 39.51
CA HIS A 311 0.50 -7.90 39.25
C HIS A 311 1.36 -7.10 40.24
N GLN A 312 0.75 -6.42 41.26
CA GLN A 312 1.47 -5.64 42.28
C GLN A 312 2.54 -4.71 41.67
N LEU A 313 2.11 -3.85 40.74
CA LEU A 313 3.01 -2.96 40.03
C LEU A 313 3.33 -1.70 40.85
N PRO A 314 4.58 -1.49 41.33
CA PRO A 314 4.89 -0.48 42.34
C PRO A 314 5.11 0.94 41.78
N TRP A 315 5.09 1.11 40.48
CA TRP A 315 5.42 2.36 39.78
C TRP A 315 4.19 3.22 39.46
N LYS A 316 4.39 4.30 38.70
CA LYS A 316 3.32 5.20 38.29
C LYS A 316 2.52 4.61 37.11
N HIS A 317 1.21 4.82 37.14
CA HIS A 317 0.31 4.33 36.10
C HIS A 317 -0.64 5.42 35.64
N VAL A 318 -0.82 5.51 34.34
CA VAL A 318 -1.84 6.31 33.65
C VAL A 318 -2.56 5.45 32.64
N ARG A 319 -3.76 5.82 32.21
CA ARG A 319 -4.53 5.11 31.20
C ARG A 319 -4.95 6.06 30.09
N ILE A 320 -4.81 5.63 28.85
CA ILE A 320 -5.34 6.34 27.70
C ILE A 320 -6.85 6.14 27.66
N PRO A 321 -7.68 7.21 27.68
CA PRO A 321 -9.12 7.09 27.54
C PRO A 321 -9.52 6.43 26.23
N GLU A 322 -10.65 5.74 26.21
CA GLU A 322 -11.20 5.15 25.00
C GLU A 322 -11.45 6.24 23.93
N GLY A 323 -11.00 6.00 22.71
CA GLY A 323 -11.10 6.95 21.60
C GLY A 323 -10.07 8.07 21.59
N ASP A 324 -9.14 8.16 22.56
CA ASP A 324 -8.04 9.13 22.53
C ASP A 324 -6.81 8.56 21.84
N GLU A 325 -6.70 8.82 20.53
CA GLU A 325 -5.55 8.40 19.72
C GLU A 325 -4.32 9.34 19.85
N SER A 326 -4.42 10.41 20.65
CA SER A 326 -3.39 11.47 20.67
C SER A 326 -2.04 11.00 21.18
N VAL A 327 -2.01 10.11 22.17
CA VAL A 327 -0.76 9.56 22.76
C VAL A 327 -0.14 8.53 21.81
N TYR A 328 -0.97 7.69 21.17
CA TYR A 328 -0.50 6.73 20.15
C TYR A 328 0.18 7.45 18.99
N ALA A 329 -0.43 8.50 18.45
CA ALA A 329 0.14 9.30 17.38
C ALA A 329 1.43 10.04 17.80
N LYS A 330 1.48 10.57 19.05
CA LYS A 330 2.68 11.26 19.57
C LYS A 330 3.89 10.35 19.66
N TYR A 331 3.70 9.09 20.03
CA TYR A 331 4.76 8.10 20.23
C TYR A 331 4.85 7.09 19.07
N ALA A 332 4.07 7.26 18.01
CA ALA A 332 4.02 6.38 16.84
C ALA A 332 3.90 4.89 17.23
N ILE A 333 2.98 4.58 18.15
CA ILE A 333 2.83 3.23 18.70
C ILE A 333 2.26 2.30 17.63
N GLN A 334 3.01 1.27 17.27
CA GLN A 334 2.66 0.27 16.27
C GLN A 334 2.40 -1.12 16.86
N GLY A 335 2.80 -1.34 18.12
CA GLY A 335 2.66 -2.66 18.76
C GLY A 335 3.03 -2.62 20.24
N PHE A 336 2.77 -3.74 20.93
CA PHE A 336 2.92 -3.86 22.38
C PHE A 336 3.76 -5.10 22.78
N PRO A 337 4.55 -4.96 23.89
CA PRO A 337 4.86 -3.73 24.59
C PRO A 337 5.72 -2.79 23.74
N THR A 338 5.58 -1.49 23.93
CA THR A 338 6.57 -0.50 23.48
C THR A 338 7.16 0.19 24.69
N LYS A 339 8.48 0.17 24.81
CA LYS A 339 9.23 0.78 25.91
C LYS A 339 10.06 1.95 25.39
N VAL A 340 9.91 3.12 26.03
CA VAL A 340 10.69 4.33 25.73
C VAL A 340 11.55 4.66 26.95
N LEU A 341 12.87 4.60 26.79
CA LEU A 341 13.78 5.09 27.81
C LEU A 341 14.03 6.59 27.61
N VAL A 342 13.78 7.36 28.65
CA VAL A 342 13.94 8.81 28.70
C VAL A 342 14.99 9.20 29.74
N ASP A 343 15.89 10.13 29.41
CA ASP A 343 16.94 10.63 30.29
C ASP A 343 16.38 11.59 31.38
N PRO A 344 17.18 11.95 32.40
CA PRO A 344 16.75 12.88 33.44
C PRO A 344 16.35 14.30 32.95
N LYS A 345 16.85 14.71 31.77
CA LYS A 345 16.45 15.97 31.12
C LYS A 345 15.15 15.82 30.38
N GLY A 346 14.71 14.55 30.11
CA GLY A 346 13.51 14.17 29.43
C GLY A 346 13.66 14.01 27.93
N ASN A 347 14.85 13.71 27.49
CA ASN A 347 15.09 13.36 26.09
C ASN A 347 15.03 11.85 25.92
N ILE A 348 14.60 11.43 24.77
CA ILE A 348 14.53 10.02 24.39
C ILE A 348 15.96 9.47 24.28
N VAL A 349 16.22 8.37 24.97
CA VAL A 349 17.45 7.58 24.84
C VAL A 349 17.27 6.51 23.80
N LYS A 350 16.15 5.77 23.89
CA LYS A 350 15.82 4.66 22.98
C LYS A 350 14.34 4.30 23.04
N ILE A 351 13.82 3.87 21.90
CA ILE A 351 12.51 3.23 21.80
C ILE A 351 12.71 1.79 21.33
N LEU A 352 12.03 0.85 21.98
CA LEU A 352 12.06 -0.57 21.63
C LEU A 352 10.64 -1.13 21.67
N MET A 353 10.26 -1.82 20.60
CA MET A 353 9.00 -2.55 20.52
C MET A 353 9.24 -4.04 20.80
N GLY A 354 8.30 -4.66 21.50
CA GLY A 354 8.38 -6.05 21.93
C GLY A 354 9.16 -6.21 23.25
N GLU A 355 9.04 -7.40 23.83
CA GLU A 355 9.85 -7.80 25.01
C GLU A 355 11.21 -8.26 24.52
N ASN A 356 12.24 -7.48 24.80
CA ASN A 356 13.59 -7.69 24.24
C ASN A 356 14.66 -7.57 25.35
N PRO A 357 15.48 -8.61 25.58
CA PRO A 357 16.59 -8.56 26.54
C PRO A 357 17.56 -7.39 26.34
N ALA A 358 17.78 -6.95 25.09
CA ALA A 358 18.64 -5.81 24.76
C ALA A 358 18.18 -4.49 25.43
N PHE A 359 16.89 -4.39 25.81
CA PHE A 359 16.41 -3.23 26.56
C PHE A 359 17.01 -3.17 27.96
N TYR A 360 17.10 -4.29 28.60
CA TYR A 360 17.65 -4.41 29.97
C TYR A 360 19.17 -4.24 29.98
N GLU A 361 19.86 -4.75 28.95
CA GLU A 361 21.29 -4.50 28.73
C GLU A 361 21.56 -2.98 28.56
N LEU A 362 20.70 -2.29 27.80
CA LEU A 362 20.79 -0.84 27.65
C LEU A 362 20.62 -0.11 28.98
N LEU A 363 19.68 -0.56 29.83
CA LEU A 363 19.54 -0.01 31.20
C LEU A 363 20.82 -0.16 32.01
N ASP A 364 21.45 -1.34 31.96
CA ASP A 364 22.71 -1.60 32.67
C ASP A 364 23.87 -0.72 32.13
N GLN A 365 23.96 -0.56 30.83
CA GLN A 365 24.95 0.32 30.19
C GLN A 365 24.73 1.80 30.55
N THR A 366 23.48 2.20 30.72
CA THR A 366 23.09 3.61 30.90
C THR A 366 23.12 4.02 32.39
N LEU A 367 22.58 3.19 33.28
CA LEU A 367 22.40 3.50 34.71
C LEU A 367 23.46 2.85 35.59
N GLY A 368 24.16 1.80 35.13
CA GLY A 368 25.17 1.07 35.85
C GLY A 368 26.54 1.77 35.94
N LYS A 369 26.75 2.82 35.13
CA LYS A 369 27.97 3.65 35.25
C LYS A 369 27.93 4.39 36.59
N LYS A 370 29.01 4.21 37.37
CA LYS A 370 29.22 4.87 38.67
C LYS A 370 29.45 6.38 38.50
#